data_c9caf86d3cc1ff4aa78714832035fc46
#
_entry.id   c9caf86d3cc1ff4aa78714832035fc46
#
_cell.length_a   1.000
_cell.length_b   1.000
_cell.length_c   1.000
_cell.angle_alpha   90.00
_cell.angle_beta   90.00
_cell.angle_gamma   90.00
#
_symmetry.space_group_name_H-M   'P 1'
#
loop_
_entity.id
_entity.type
_entity.pdbx_description
1 polymer ?
#
loop_
_entity_poly.entity_id
_entity_poly.type
_entity_poly.pdbx_seq_one_letter_code
_entity_poly.pdbx_strand_id
1 'polypeptide(L)'
;MRRRRFAAALGALTLAGGLAGAVLAAAPASAHDYVVSTTPKTGSTVDAAVPQVDVTFDDVVLDPQHDGSTTILQVTDAAGKHFETACPSVSGREISVPTALGGPGAYTVTWRIVSADGHPVSGTFGFDYRPASGAASSAGRAASACGGSTAKAGAGTASTTSGSSSVSPGVVVGVVGVVVLLAAAVVVLLTRRARRSLDGAPAGDDTPDGPPA
;
A
#
# COMPACT_ATOMS: atom_id res chain seq x y z
N MET A 1 44.57 -17.04 -22.12
CA MET A 1 43.62 -15.91 -22.24
C MET A 1 42.14 -16.35 -22.36
N ARG A 2 41.78 -17.46 -22.96
CA ARG A 2 40.37 -17.95 -23.10
C ARG A 2 39.64 -18.18 -21.77
N ARG A 3 40.27 -18.80 -20.78
CA ARG A 3 39.66 -19.09 -19.45
C ARG A 3 39.20 -17.84 -18.71
N ARG A 4 39.94 -16.71 -18.75
CA ARG A 4 39.57 -15.46 -18.11
C ARG A 4 38.33 -14.79 -18.73
N ARG A 5 38.12 -14.94 -20.05
CA ARG A 5 36.95 -14.37 -20.75
C ARG A 5 35.67 -15.15 -20.48
N PHE A 6 35.75 -16.47 -20.29
CA PHE A 6 34.60 -17.29 -19.88
C PHE A 6 34.19 -16.99 -18.45
N ALA A 7 35.12 -16.78 -17.52
CA ALA A 7 34.82 -16.42 -16.15
C ALA A 7 34.12 -15.03 -16.03
N ALA A 8 34.55 -14.07 -16.85
CA ALA A 8 33.90 -12.74 -16.88
C ALA A 8 32.48 -12.79 -17.46
N ALA A 9 32.21 -13.61 -18.46
CA ALA A 9 30.88 -13.78 -19.04
C ALA A 9 29.91 -14.49 -18.08
N LEU A 10 30.41 -15.50 -17.35
CA LEU A 10 29.61 -16.18 -16.33
C LEU A 10 29.25 -15.25 -15.16
N GLY A 11 30.19 -14.42 -14.71
CA GLY A 11 29.98 -13.42 -13.64
C GLY A 11 28.96 -12.34 -14.03
N ALA A 12 28.95 -11.89 -15.27
CA ALA A 12 27.97 -10.93 -15.76
C ALA A 12 26.56 -11.53 -15.84
N LEU A 13 26.43 -12.81 -16.18
CA LEU A 13 25.15 -13.49 -16.28
C LEU A 13 24.52 -13.73 -14.90
N THR A 14 25.34 -14.07 -13.88
CA THR A 14 24.87 -14.25 -12.51
C THR A 14 24.48 -12.92 -11.87
N LEU A 15 25.20 -11.84 -12.16
CA LEU A 15 24.85 -10.50 -11.67
C LEU A 15 23.53 -9.99 -12.27
N ALA A 16 23.32 -10.19 -13.58
CA ALA A 16 22.08 -9.82 -14.25
C ALA A 16 20.88 -10.64 -13.77
N GLY A 17 21.06 -11.93 -13.52
CA GLY A 17 20.03 -12.81 -12.96
C GLY A 17 19.66 -12.45 -11.51
N GLY A 18 20.65 -12.08 -10.70
CA GLY A 18 20.44 -11.62 -9.33
C GLY A 18 19.66 -10.31 -9.23
N LEU A 19 19.95 -9.35 -10.12
CA LEU A 19 19.24 -8.07 -10.18
C LEU A 19 17.79 -8.22 -10.64
N ALA A 20 17.53 -9.08 -11.63
CA ALA A 20 16.18 -9.38 -12.10
C ALA A 20 15.34 -10.08 -11.01
N GLY A 21 15.94 -10.97 -10.22
CA GLY A 21 15.28 -11.64 -9.08
C GLY A 21 14.90 -10.68 -7.96
N ALA A 22 15.71 -9.67 -7.68
CA ALA A 22 15.47 -8.68 -6.64
C ALA A 22 14.26 -7.76 -6.96
N VAL A 23 14.04 -7.43 -8.23
CA VAL A 23 12.91 -6.60 -8.68
C VAL A 23 11.56 -7.35 -8.56
N LEU A 24 11.57 -8.68 -8.71
CA LEU A 24 10.37 -9.51 -8.61
C LEU A 24 9.92 -9.75 -7.17
N ALA A 25 10.77 -9.47 -6.18
CA ALA A 25 10.49 -9.66 -4.75
C ALA A 25 9.97 -8.38 -4.06
N ALA A 26 9.85 -7.25 -4.78
CA ALA A 26 9.30 -6.02 -4.20
C ALA A 26 7.81 -6.21 -3.92
N ALA A 27 7.46 -6.38 -2.65
CA ALA A 27 6.06 -6.29 -2.22
C ALA A 27 5.50 -4.89 -2.53
N PRO A 28 4.21 -4.77 -2.88
CA PRO A 28 3.59 -3.46 -3.02
C PRO A 28 3.71 -2.71 -1.70
N ALA A 29 4.32 -1.53 -1.70
CA ALA A 29 4.31 -0.63 -0.55
C ALA A 29 2.92 0.01 -0.49
N SER A 30 2.17 -0.23 0.61
CA SER A 30 0.97 0.54 0.92
C SER A 30 1.41 1.86 1.53
N ALA A 31 1.06 2.97 0.90
CA ALA A 31 1.36 4.30 1.40
C ALA A 31 0.18 4.90 2.19
N HIS A 32 -0.99 4.27 2.17
CA HIS A 32 -2.19 4.73 2.86
C HIS A 32 -2.33 4.04 4.21
N ASP A 33 -2.69 4.83 5.22
CA ASP A 33 -2.93 4.32 6.56
C ASP A 33 -4.10 3.34 6.59
N TYR A 34 -3.96 2.32 7.42
CA TYR A 34 -5.01 1.35 7.69
C TYR A 34 -5.29 1.24 9.20
N VAL A 35 -6.49 0.77 9.55
CA VAL A 35 -6.91 0.60 10.94
C VAL A 35 -6.20 -0.60 11.57
N VAL A 36 -5.49 -0.34 12.66
CA VAL A 36 -4.81 -1.36 13.48
C VAL A 36 -5.75 -1.89 14.57
N SER A 37 -6.49 -0.98 15.22
CA SER A 37 -7.41 -1.36 16.28
C SER A 37 -8.56 -0.38 16.42
N THR A 38 -9.66 -0.86 17.02
CA THR A 38 -10.83 -0.04 17.37
C THR A 38 -11.30 -0.32 18.78
N THR A 39 -11.85 0.70 19.44
CA THR A 39 -12.59 0.57 20.69
C THR A 39 -13.96 1.23 20.49
N PRO A 40 -15.08 0.50 20.59
CA PRO A 40 -15.18 -0.97 20.74
C PRO A 40 -14.55 -1.73 19.59
N LYS A 41 -14.16 -2.99 19.84
CA LYS A 41 -13.57 -3.84 18.81
C LYS A 41 -14.57 -4.13 17.69
N THR A 42 -14.13 -4.02 16.44
CA THR A 42 -14.94 -4.33 15.26
C THR A 42 -15.66 -5.67 15.38
N GLY A 43 -16.97 -5.67 15.17
CA GLY A 43 -17.83 -6.84 15.23
C GLY A 43 -18.07 -7.39 16.64
N SER A 44 -17.60 -6.70 17.70
CA SER A 44 -17.81 -7.15 19.09
C SER A 44 -19.21 -6.83 19.60
N THR A 45 -19.63 -7.55 20.63
CA THR A 45 -20.75 -7.20 21.48
C THR A 45 -20.22 -6.58 22.76
N VAL A 46 -20.78 -5.42 23.14
CA VAL A 46 -20.38 -4.65 24.34
C VAL A 46 -21.59 -4.49 25.26
N ASP A 47 -21.44 -4.87 26.52
CA ASP A 47 -22.46 -4.76 27.56
C ASP A 47 -22.17 -3.61 28.55
N ALA A 48 -20.96 -3.14 28.61
CA ALA A 48 -20.54 -1.97 29.38
C ALA A 48 -20.84 -0.66 28.65
N ALA A 49 -20.91 0.43 29.39
CA ALA A 49 -21.04 1.77 28.82
C ALA A 49 -19.85 2.05 27.87
N VAL A 50 -20.13 2.69 26.74
CA VAL A 50 -19.14 3.12 25.75
C VAL A 50 -19.07 4.66 25.81
N PRO A 51 -18.22 5.22 26.67
CA PRO A 51 -18.11 6.68 26.80
C PRO A 51 -17.33 7.32 25.66
N GLN A 52 -16.54 6.52 24.91
CA GLN A 52 -15.70 6.97 23.83
C GLN A 52 -15.56 5.86 22.78
N VAL A 53 -15.40 6.27 21.54
CA VAL A 53 -15.01 5.41 20.43
C VAL A 53 -13.64 5.86 19.94
N ASP A 54 -12.71 4.89 19.80
CA ASP A 54 -11.35 5.14 19.36
C ASP A 54 -11.03 4.32 18.10
N VAL A 55 -10.20 4.89 17.22
CA VAL A 55 -9.65 4.21 16.04
C VAL A 55 -8.16 4.51 15.98
N THR A 56 -7.34 3.46 16.00
CA THR A 56 -5.88 3.57 15.89
C THR A 56 -5.44 3.11 14.51
N PHE A 57 -4.61 3.89 13.88
CA PHE A 57 -4.02 3.63 12.56
C PHE A 57 -2.55 3.18 12.68
N ASP A 58 -1.99 2.67 11.60
CA ASP A 58 -0.60 2.22 11.54
C ASP A 58 0.42 3.36 11.46
N ASP A 59 -0.01 4.56 10.99
CA ASP A 59 0.83 5.76 10.99
C ASP A 59 0.07 6.99 11.52
N VAL A 60 0.70 8.15 11.54
CA VAL A 60 0.15 9.39 12.09
C VAL A 60 -0.98 9.96 11.24
N VAL A 61 -2.05 10.37 11.87
CA VAL A 61 -3.17 11.08 11.23
C VAL A 61 -2.79 12.55 11.09
N LEU A 62 -2.89 13.09 9.88
CA LEU A 62 -2.61 14.50 9.63
C LEU A 62 -3.79 15.37 10.05
N ASP A 63 -3.55 16.25 11.00
CA ASP A 63 -4.47 17.29 11.47
C ASP A 63 -3.74 18.63 11.54
N PRO A 64 -3.55 19.31 10.40
CA PRO A 64 -2.72 20.53 10.31
C PRO A 64 -3.21 21.69 11.17
N GLN A 65 -4.51 21.77 11.42
CA GLN A 65 -5.12 22.78 12.28
C GLN A 65 -5.14 22.40 13.75
N HIS A 66 -4.88 21.13 14.07
CA HIS A 66 -5.00 20.57 15.42
C HIS A 66 -6.38 20.76 16.06
N ASP A 67 -7.43 20.81 15.24
CA ASP A 67 -8.82 21.03 15.67
C ASP A 67 -9.78 19.90 15.24
N GLY A 68 -9.25 18.85 14.61
CA GLY A 68 -10.00 17.70 14.11
C GLY A 68 -10.90 18.03 12.89
N SER A 69 -10.79 19.22 12.30
CA SER A 69 -11.68 19.65 11.20
C SER A 69 -11.52 18.81 9.92
N THR A 70 -10.37 18.18 9.74
CA THR A 70 -10.08 17.28 8.61
C THR A 70 -10.53 15.84 8.88
N THR A 71 -10.96 15.55 10.10
CA THR A 71 -11.28 14.21 10.59
C THR A 71 -12.79 14.05 10.76
N ILE A 72 -13.31 12.92 10.33
CA ILE A 72 -14.68 12.50 10.60
C ILE A 72 -14.62 11.25 11.49
N LEU A 73 -15.39 11.23 12.57
CA LEU A 73 -15.63 10.04 13.36
C LEU A 73 -17.06 10.16 13.91
N GLN A 74 -17.97 9.41 13.32
CA GLN A 74 -19.40 9.44 13.59
C GLN A 74 -19.86 8.08 14.07
N VAL A 75 -20.80 8.07 15.02
CA VAL A 75 -21.39 6.87 15.58
C VAL A 75 -22.90 6.93 15.39
N THR A 76 -23.44 6.03 14.57
CA THR A 76 -24.87 6.02 14.24
C THR A 76 -25.53 4.69 14.59
N ASP A 77 -26.83 4.73 14.91
CA ASP A 77 -27.68 3.55 15.02
C ASP A 77 -28.28 3.14 13.65
N ALA A 78 -29.07 2.07 13.65
CA ALA A 78 -29.75 1.58 12.45
C ALA A 78 -30.79 2.59 11.88
N ALA A 79 -31.26 3.55 12.69
CA ALA A 79 -32.15 4.62 12.25
C ALA A 79 -31.40 5.85 11.74
N GLY A 80 -30.08 5.83 11.72
CA GLY A 80 -29.22 6.93 11.28
C GLY A 80 -29.12 8.08 12.29
N LYS A 81 -29.47 7.86 13.55
CA LYS A 81 -29.27 8.84 14.61
C LYS A 81 -27.83 8.83 15.08
N HIS A 82 -27.29 10.01 15.37
CA HIS A 82 -25.93 10.24 15.80
C HIS A 82 -25.80 10.21 17.33
N PHE A 83 -24.74 9.60 17.83
CA PHE A 83 -24.47 9.39 19.26
C PHE A 83 -23.11 9.92 19.72
N GLU A 84 -22.29 10.46 18.85
CA GLU A 84 -21.12 11.25 19.25
C GLU A 84 -21.57 12.55 19.92
N THR A 85 -20.89 12.99 20.99
CA THR A 85 -21.29 14.15 21.79
C THR A 85 -20.45 15.40 21.54
N ALA A 86 -19.32 15.26 20.84
CA ALA A 86 -18.42 16.35 20.45
C ALA A 86 -17.76 16.06 19.09
N CYS A 87 -16.91 16.96 18.65
CA CYS A 87 -16.02 16.72 17.51
C CYS A 87 -14.97 15.67 17.83
N PRO A 88 -14.46 14.95 16.83
CA PRO A 88 -13.33 14.05 17.02
C PRO A 88 -12.07 14.82 17.43
N SER A 89 -11.22 14.18 18.21
CA SER A 89 -9.86 14.62 18.49
C SER A 89 -8.85 13.70 17.83
N VAL A 90 -7.70 14.26 17.46
CA VAL A 90 -6.58 13.53 16.84
C VAL A 90 -5.39 13.57 17.78
N SER A 91 -4.80 12.41 18.05
CA SER A 91 -3.61 12.28 18.90
C SER A 91 -2.62 11.27 18.27
N GLY A 92 -1.66 11.78 17.51
CA GLY A 92 -0.72 10.94 16.79
C GLY A 92 -1.41 10.02 15.79
N ARG A 93 -1.45 8.73 16.09
CA ARG A 93 -2.06 7.68 15.25
C ARG A 93 -3.51 7.35 15.63
N GLU A 94 -4.07 8.04 16.60
CA GLU A 94 -5.39 7.75 17.14
C GLU A 94 -6.34 8.91 16.88
N ILE A 95 -7.57 8.56 16.48
CA ILE A 95 -8.72 9.47 16.51
C ILE A 95 -9.73 8.96 17.53
N SER A 96 -10.34 9.87 18.25
CA SER A 96 -11.32 9.53 19.28
C SER A 96 -12.51 10.48 19.29
N VAL A 97 -13.67 9.98 19.68
CA VAL A 97 -14.87 10.80 19.86
C VAL A 97 -15.63 10.35 21.12
N PRO A 98 -16.02 11.29 21.99
CA PRO A 98 -16.87 10.95 23.13
C PRO A 98 -18.29 10.61 22.66
N THR A 99 -18.91 9.61 23.30
CA THR A 99 -20.22 9.10 22.94
C THR A 99 -21.17 9.00 24.12
N ALA A 100 -22.48 9.10 23.84
CA ALA A 100 -23.54 8.72 24.71
C ALA A 100 -24.56 7.87 23.95
N LEU A 101 -24.36 6.55 24.01
CA LEU A 101 -25.18 5.62 23.24
C LEU A 101 -26.62 5.58 23.68
N GLY A 102 -27.51 5.15 22.81
CA GLY A 102 -28.93 4.93 23.04
C GLY A 102 -29.21 3.56 23.66
N GLY A 103 -30.28 2.94 23.18
CA GLY A 103 -30.68 1.59 23.60
C GLY A 103 -29.79 0.50 22.97
N PRO A 104 -30.10 -0.77 23.35
CA PRO A 104 -29.42 -1.92 22.73
C PRO A 104 -29.65 -1.96 21.21
N GLY A 105 -28.64 -2.37 20.48
CA GLY A 105 -28.71 -2.50 19.02
C GLY A 105 -27.35 -2.43 18.35
N ALA A 106 -27.37 -2.52 17.02
CA ALA A 106 -26.18 -2.38 16.20
C ALA A 106 -25.85 -0.89 16.01
N TYR A 107 -24.58 -0.56 16.18
CA TYR A 107 -24.02 0.76 15.93
C TYR A 107 -22.99 0.69 14.82
N THR A 108 -23.00 1.69 13.96
CA THR A 108 -22.02 1.86 12.86
C THR A 108 -21.15 3.06 13.17
N VAL A 109 -19.85 2.85 13.07
CA VAL A 109 -18.85 3.91 13.15
C VAL A 109 -18.35 4.21 11.74
N THR A 110 -18.47 5.47 11.33
CA THR A 110 -17.94 5.98 10.07
C THR A 110 -16.78 6.90 10.36
N TRP A 111 -15.65 6.67 9.71
CA TRP A 111 -14.46 7.49 9.90
C TRP A 111 -13.86 7.94 8.56
N ARG A 112 -13.20 9.08 8.61
CA ARG A 112 -12.37 9.62 7.55
C ARG A 112 -11.22 10.40 8.15
N ILE A 113 -10.03 10.20 7.64
CA ILE A 113 -8.80 10.89 8.05
C ILE A 113 -8.03 11.37 6.83
N VAL A 114 -7.02 12.19 7.05
CA VAL A 114 -5.93 12.42 6.12
C VAL A 114 -4.75 11.57 6.58
N SER A 115 -4.33 10.64 5.75
CA SER A 115 -3.22 9.72 5.98
C SER A 115 -1.88 10.45 6.03
N ALA A 116 -0.84 9.84 6.57
CA ALA A 116 0.51 10.37 6.65
C ALA A 116 1.09 10.78 5.27
N ASP A 117 0.65 10.12 4.20
CA ASP A 117 1.01 10.45 2.82
C ASP A 117 0.22 11.62 2.21
N GLY A 118 -0.68 12.24 2.99
CA GLY A 118 -1.51 13.39 2.58
C GLY A 118 -2.80 13.03 1.84
N HIS A 119 -3.12 11.75 1.64
CA HIS A 119 -4.35 11.34 0.98
C HIS A 119 -5.49 11.07 1.96
N PRO A 120 -6.75 11.44 1.62
CA PRO A 120 -7.88 11.10 2.45
C PRO A 120 -8.21 9.60 2.35
N VAL A 121 -8.32 8.95 3.49
CA VAL A 121 -8.79 7.57 3.63
C VAL A 121 -10.01 7.52 4.53
N SER A 122 -10.91 6.57 4.29
CA SER A 122 -12.16 6.44 5.04
C SER A 122 -12.59 4.99 5.13
N GLY A 123 -13.42 4.70 6.11
CA GLY A 123 -13.99 3.38 6.27
C GLY A 123 -15.13 3.36 7.29
N THR A 124 -15.66 2.16 7.50
CA THR A 124 -16.71 1.90 8.47
C THR A 124 -16.42 0.60 9.22
N PHE A 125 -16.89 0.55 10.46
CA PHE A 125 -17.00 -0.70 11.22
C PHE A 125 -18.23 -0.66 12.10
N GLY A 126 -18.63 -1.81 12.65
CA GLY A 126 -19.79 -1.91 13.53
C GLY A 126 -19.49 -2.66 14.81
N PHE A 127 -20.33 -2.46 15.81
CA PHE A 127 -20.40 -3.24 17.04
C PHE A 127 -21.84 -3.34 17.53
N ASP A 128 -22.14 -4.35 18.32
CA ASP A 128 -23.42 -4.53 18.98
C ASP A 128 -23.35 -4.00 20.42
N TYR A 129 -24.28 -3.13 20.81
CA TYR A 129 -24.41 -2.63 22.17
C TYR A 129 -25.55 -3.33 22.89
N ARG A 130 -25.28 -3.95 24.02
CA ARG A 130 -26.25 -4.68 24.85
C ARG A 130 -26.13 -4.32 26.34
N PRO A 131 -26.46 -3.07 26.71
CA PRO A 131 -26.30 -2.63 28.07
C PRO A 131 -27.21 -3.38 29.02
N ALA A 132 -26.86 -3.41 30.30
CA ALA A 132 -27.73 -3.92 31.35
C ALA A 132 -29.04 -3.09 31.43
N SER A 133 -30.12 -3.73 31.92
CA SER A 133 -31.39 -3.07 32.14
C SER A 133 -31.22 -1.84 33.04
N GLY A 134 -31.78 -0.71 32.64
CA GLY A 134 -31.68 0.55 33.39
C GLY A 134 -30.40 1.37 33.13
N ALA A 135 -29.55 0.95 32.19
CA ALA A 135 -28.44 1.79 31.77
C ALA A 135 -28.92 3.13 31.19
N ALA A 136 -28.11 4.18 31.38
CA ALA A 136 -28.40 5.49 30.79
C ALA A 136 -28.47 5.37 29.25
N SER A 137 -29.49 5.98 28.67
CA SER A 137 -29.76 5.90 27.23
C SER A 137 -29.98 7.30 26.68
N SER A 138 -29.25 7.63 25.60
CA SER A 138 -29.44 8.86 24.84
C SER A 138 -30.53 8.68 23.78
N ALA A 139 -31.24 9.74 23.46
CA ALA A 139 -32.19 9.74 22.34
C ALA A 139 -31.49 9.83 20.95
N GLY A 140 -30.20 10.09 20.94
CA GLY A 140 -29.44 10.41 19.73
C GLY A 140 -29.85 11.73 19.09
N ARG A 141 -29.16 12.13 18.05
CA ARG A 141 -29.38 13.38 17.29
C ARG A 141 -29.60 13.10 15.81
N ALA A 142 -30.34 13.97 15.14
CA ALA A 142 -30.58 13.86 13.70
C ALA A 142 -29.34 14.24 12.86
N ALA A 143 -28.39 14.93 13.48
CA ALA A 143 -27.15 15.36 12.80
C ALA A 143 -25.94 15.13 13.68
N SER A 144 -24.78 15.03 13.05
CA SER A 144 -23.49 14.91 13.74
C SER A 144 -23.24 16.07 14.68
N ALA A 145 -22.51 15.79 15.79
CA ALA A 145 -22.08 16.80 16.75
C ALA A 145 -21.11 17.82 16.15
N CYS A 146 -20.36 17.40 15.14
CA CYS A 146 -19.34 18.22 14.53
C CYS A 146 -19.69 18.51 13.08
N GLY A 147 -19.91 19.80 12.79
CA GLY A 147 -20.05 20.33 11.45
C GLY A 147 -21.15 19.67 10.60
N GLY A 148 -22.26 20.35 10.42
CA GLY A 148 -23.34 19.95 9.51
C GLY A 148 -22.96 20.01 8.03
N SER A 149 -21.86 19.44 7.62
CA SER A 149 -21.74 18.93 6.27
C SER A 149 -22.40 17.56 6.30
N THR A 150 -23.72 17.56 5.98
CA THR A 150 -24.32 16.38 5.41
C THR A 150 -23.44 15.97 4.24
N ALA A 151 -22.45 15.14 4.51
CA ALA A 151 -22.03 14.20 3.49
C ALA A 151 -23.31 13.41 3.19
N LYS A 152 -24.11 13.95 2.25
CA LYS A 152 -25.11 13.18 1.55
C LYS A 152 -24.37 11.91 1.20
N ALA A 153 -24.72 10.82 1.88
CA ALA A 153 -24.35 9.51 1.47
C ALA A 153 -24.88 9.40 0.03
N GLY A 154 -24.07 9.89 -0.89
CA GLY A 154 -24.15 9.46 -2.24
C GLY A 154 -24.02 7.96 -2.09
N ALA A 155 -25.10 7.24 -2.37
CA ALA A 155 -25.04 5.84 -2.69
C ALA A 155 -24.13 5.72 -3.92
N GLY A 156 -22.86 6.00 -3.69
CA GLY A 156 -21.76 5.51 -4.47
C GLY A 156 -21.79 4.03 -4.17
N THR A 157 -22.49 3.29 -5.02
CA THR A 157 -22.14 1.92 -5.29
C THR A 157 -20.63 1.85 -5.11
N ALA A 158 -20.20 1.15 -4.09
CA ALA A 158 -18.80 0.77 -3.96
C ALA A 158 -18.53 -0.08 -5.21
N SER A 159 -18.28 0.59 -6.31
CA SER A 159 -17.48 0.02 -7.37
C SER A 159 -16.14 -0.21 -6.69
N THR A 160 -15.97 -1.43 -6.22
CA THR A 160 -14.66 -2.05 -6.08
C THR A 160 -14.05 -2.10 -7.48
N THR A 161 -13.81 -0.94 -8.04
CA THR A 161 -12.75 -0.80 -9.00
C THR A 161 -11.50 -0.75 -8.14
N SER A 162 -11.10 -1.93 -7.69
CA SER A 162 -9.70 -2.23 -7.53
C SER A 162 -9.09 -1.86 -8.88
N GLY A 163 -8.70 -0.61 -9.02
CA GLY A 163 -7.72 -0.16 -9.99
C GLY A 163 -6.38 -0.71 -9.53
N SER A 164 -6.32 -2.02 -9.30
CA SER A 164 -5.12 -2.76 -9.55
C SER A 164 -4.84 -2.48 -11.01
N SER A 165 -3.89 -1.57 -11.26
CA SER A 165 -3.06 -1.64 -12.43
C SER A 165 -2.32 -2.98 -12.28
N SER A 166 -3.08 -4.08 -12.39
CA SER A 166 -2.53 -5.40 -12.56
C SER A 166 -1.85 -5.30 -13.92
N VAL A 167 -0.59 -4.89 -13.89
CA VAL A 167 0.31 -5.19 -15.00
C VAL A 167 0.11 -6.68 -15.16
N SER A 168 -0.62 -7.06 -16.20
CA SER A 168 -0.95 -8.46 -16.47
C SER A 168 0.34 -9.25 -16.29
N PRO A 169 0.37 -10.34 -15.50
CA PRO A 169 1.58 -11.12 -15.31
C PRO A 169 2.21 -11.49 -16.65
N GLY A 170 1.43 -11.58 -17.72
CA GLY A 170 1.91 -11.72 -19.10
C GLY A 170 2.74 -10.55 -19.60
N VAL A 171 2.44 -9.30 -19.20
CA VAL A 171 3.22 -8.12 -19.63
C VAL A 171 4.57 -8.10 -18.90
N VAL A 172 4.60 -8.43 -17.60
CA VAL A 172 5.84 -8.48 -16.82
C VAL A 172 6.75 -9.60 -17.35
N VAL A 173 6.19 -10.79 -17.59
CA VAL A 173 6.94 -11.92 -18.18
C VAL A 173 7.43 -11.57 -19.59
N GLY A 174 6.63 -10.87 -20.39
CA GLY A 174 7.00 -10.41 -21.71
C GLY A 174 8.16 -9.43 -21.70
N VAL A 175 8.13 -8.42 -20.83
CA VAL A 175 9.20 -7.41 -20.71
C VAL A 175 10.51 -8.06 -20.22
N VAL A 176 10.44 -8.91 -19.19
CA VAL A 176 11.61 -9.65 -18.69
C VAL A 176 12.19 -10.56 -19.78
N GLY A 177 11.33 -11.26 -20.53
CA GLY A 177 11.76 -12.10 -21.66
C GLY A 177 12.50 -11.30 -22.74
N VAL A 178 11.99 -10.14 -23.12
CA VAL A 178 12.63 -9.26 -24.10
C VAL A 178 13.99 -8.76 -23.60
N VAL A 179 14.10 -8.34 -22.34
CA VAL A 179 15.37 -7.88 -21.76
C VAL A 179 16.41 -9.00 -21.74
N VAL A 180 16.02 -10.21 -21.37
CA VAL A 180 16.93 -11.39 -21.37
C VAL A 180 17.39 -11.73 -22.78
N LEU A 181 16.49 -11.69 -23.78
CA LEU A 181 16.82 -11.95 -25.16
C LEU A 181 17.77 -10.88 -25.73
N LEU A 182 17.56 -9.62 -25.44
CA LEU A 182 18.45 -8.53 -25.84
C LEU A 182 19.84 -8.67 -25.21
N ALA A 183 19.92 -9.01 -23.94
CA ALA A 183 21.19 -9.26 -23.27
C ALA A 183 21.94 -10.45 -23.90
N ALA A 184 21.24 -11.54 -24.21
CA ALA A 184 21.81 -12.70 -24.89
C ALA A 184 22.30 -12.34 -26.30
N ALA A 185 21.54 -11.54 -27.06
CA ALA A 185 21.93 -11.07 -28.39
C ALA A 185 23.21 -10.22 -28.34
N VAL A 186 23.31 -9.30 -27.37
CA VAL A 186 24.52 -8.49 -27.16
C VAL A 186 25.74 -9.36 -26.85
N VAL A 187 25.61 -10.35 -25.99
CA VAL A 187 26.68 -11.28 -25.65
C VAL A 187 27.13 -12.07 -26.90
N VAL A 188 26.18 -12.56 -27.72
CA VAL A 188 26.47 -13.26 -28.96
C VAL A 188 27.19 -12.36 -29.95
N LEU A 189 26.76 -11.11 -30.12
CA LEU A 189 27.41 -10.13 -31.00
C LEU A 189 28.83 -9.81 -30.56
N LEU A 190 29.03 -9.59 -29.26
CA LEU A 190 30.38 -9.32 -28.73
C LEU A 190 31.33 -10.52 -28.89
N THR A 191 30.84 -11.73 -28.68
CA THR A 191 31.65 -12.94 -28.86
C THR A 191 31.97 -13.21 -30.36
N ARG A 192 31.03 -12.95 -31.26
CA ARG A 192 31.26 -13.04 -32.71
C ARG A 192 32.26 -11.98 -33.18
N ARG A 193 32.17 -10.75 -32.69
CA ARG A 193 33.12 -9.68 -33.03
C ARG A 193 34.53 -10.00 -32.51
N ALA A 194 34.65 -10.55 -31.30
CA ALA A 194 35.92 -10.98 -30.74
C ALA A 194 36.56 -12.16 -31.52
N ARG A 195 35.77 -13.04 -32.12
CA ARG A 195 36.27 -14.12 -32.98
C ARG A 195 36.82 -13.60 -34.33
N ARG A 196 36.12 -12.69 -34.98
CA ARG A 196 36.54 -12.08 -36.26
C ARG A 196 37.87 -11.30 -36.14
N SER A 197 38.15 -10.70 -34.97
CA SER A 197 39.40 -9.99 -34.71
C SER A 197 40.60 -10.94 -34.53
N LEU A 198 40.35 -12.22 -34.30
CA LEU A 198 41.39 -13.24 -34.13
C LEU A 198 41.75 -13.95 -35.45
N ASP A 199 40.80 -14.00 -36.39
CA ASP A 199 41.00 -14.66 -37.69
C ASP A 199 41.62 -13.72 -38.76
N GLY A 200 41.78 -12.41 -38.42
CA GLY A 200 42.33 -11.39 -39.31
C GLY A 200 43.79 -11.02 -39.05
N ALA A 201 44.55 -11.78 -38.27
CA ALA A 201 45.98 -11.54 -38.10
C ALA A 201 46.74 -12.05 -39.38
N PRO A 202 47.46 -11.19 -40.09
CA PRO A 202 48.26 -11.64 -41.25
C PRO A 202 49.35 -12.59 -40.77
N ALA A 203 49.51 -13.71 -41.47
CA ALA A 203 50.65 -14.62 -41.31
C ALA A 203 51.92 -13.82 -41.56
N GLY A 204 52.81 -13.77 -40.60
CA GLY A 204 54.13 -13.17 -40.74
C GLY A 204 54.90 -13.93 -41.85
N ASP A 205 55.36 -13.18 -42.79
CA ASP A 205 56.24 -13.63 -43.83
C ASP A 205 57.63 -13.87 -43.20
N ASP A 206 57.92 -15.13 -42.87
CA ASP A 206 59.25 -15.58 -42.46
C ASP A 206 60.04 -15.90 -43.71
N THR A 207 60.67 -14.89 -44.28
CA THR A 207 61.74 -15.08 -45.26
C THR A 207 63.06 -15.42 -44.57
N PRO A 208 63.67 -16.57 -44.76
CA PRO A 208 64.99 -16.85 -44.18
C PRO A 208 66.04 -16.11 -44.95
N ASP A 209 66.79 -15.22 -44.30
CA ASP A 209 68.04 -14.66 -44.83
C ASP A 209 69.08 -15.76 -45.10
N GLY A 210 69.52 -15.83 -46.36
CA GLY A 210 70.61 -16.71 -46.77
C GLY A 210 71.96 -16.19 -46.31
N PRO A 211 72.98 -17.08 -46.18
CA PRO A 211 74.27 -16.70 -45.62
C PRO A 211 75.12 -15.92 -46.68
N PRO A 212 75.99 -15.00 -46.20
CA PRO A 212 76.94 -14.27 -47.06
C PRO A 212 78.06 -15.15 -47.53
N ALA A 213 78.51 -14.96 -48.79
CA ALA A 213 79.65 -15.52 -49.39
C ALA A 213 80.97 -14.85 -48.93
#